data_170722e463fe39e27be511b89f996cf9
#
_entry.id   170722e463fe39e27be511b89f996cf9
#
_cell.length_a   1.000
_cell.length_b   1.000
_cell.length_c   1.000
_cell.angle_alpha   90.00
_cell.angle_beta   90.00
_cell.angle_gamma   90.00
#
_symmetry.space_group_name_H-M   'P 1'
#
loop_
_entity.id
_entity.type
_entity.pdbx_description
1 polymer ?
#
loop_
_entity_poly.entity_id
_entity_poly.type
_entity_poly.pdbx_seq_one_letter_code
_entity_poly.pdbx_strand_id
1 'polypeptide(L)'
;SVMAYRPLPYGVPLEFSGKYETNKQYPLYVQNLRCFFKLKPNHLPTIQLKNNPFFNSTTYLESSVNSKTGVDELTELCLTSVDLELFLKHYDIFNVEWLGGYMFKSSTTLFCNWVKKWNEKKIAADKQGNKGKRTIAKLVLNNLYGKFALNPFMGSKYPYFDENENIVKYSDIEYELCDENGNPIRDENGKIKTT
;
A
#
# COMPACT_ATOMS: atom_id res chain seq x y z
N SER A 1 5.54 -18.13 2.91
CA SER A 1 5.07 -16.75 2.83
C SER A 1 6.26 -15.81 2.61
N VAL A 2 6.16 -14.92 1.66
CA VAL A 2 7.20 -13.91 1.35
C VAL A 2 7.55 -13.08 2.58
N MET A 3 6.56 -12.73 3.40
CA MET A 3 6.74 -11.94 4.63
C MET A 3 7.64 -12.60 5.69
N ALA A 4 7.89 -13.90 5.60
CA ALA A 4 8.76 -14.60 6.55
C ALA A 4 10.25 -14.46 6.25
N TYR A 5 10.62 -14.11 4.99
CA TYR A 5 12.01 -14.24 4.54
C TYR A 5 12.53 -13.02 3.76
N ARG A 6 11.65 -12.08 3.42
CA ARG A 6 12.04 -10.86 2.70
C ARG A 6 12.27 -9.71 3.67
N PRO A 7 13.17 -8.78 3.36
CA PRO A 7 13.35 -7.56 4.12
C PRO A 7 12.05 -6.77 4.15
N LEU A 8 11.61 -6.40 5.34
CA LEU A 8 10.44 -5.56 5.57
C LEU A 8 10.84 -4.29 6.29
N PRO A 9 10.23 -3.14 5.96
CA PRO A 9 10.52 -1.88 6.63
C PRO A 9 10.00 -1.90 8.08
N TYR A 10 10.75 -1.28 8.99
CA TYR A 10 10.32 -1.08 10.37
C TYR A 10 10.89 0.21 10.96
N GLY A 11 10.26 0.64 12.05
CA GLY A 11 10.63 1.84 12.78
C GLY A 11 10.16 3.12 12.09
N VAL A 12 10.62 4.25 12.61
CA VAL A 12 10.30 5.57 12.07
C VAL A 12 11.12 5.78 10.80
N PRO A 13 10.50 6.17 9.67
CA PRO A 13 11.22 6.51 8.46
C PRO A 13 12.02 7.79 8.62
N LEU A 14 13.08 7.93 7.84
CA LEU A 14 13.82 9.18 7.68
C LEU A 14 13.55 9.75 6.29
N GLU A 15 13.31 11.03 6.23
CA GLU A 15 13.17 11.76 4.97
C GLU A 15 14.55 12.00 4.33
N PHE A 16 14.59 12.00 3.01
CA PHE A 16 15.76 12.41 2.24
C PHE A 16 15.34 13.26 1.03
N SER A 17 16.22 14.14 0.58
CA SER A 17 16.02 14.99 -0.59
C SER A 17 16.84 14.48 -1.77
N GLY A 18 16.35 14.71 -2.99
CA GLY A 18 17.04 14.29 -4.21
C GLY A 18 16.99 12.79 -4.46
N LYS A 19 18.01 12.25 -5.10
CA LYS A 19 18.14 10.81 -5.39
C LYS A 19 18.61 10.07 -4.13
N TYR A 20 18.01 8.90 -3.85
CA TYR A 20 18.47 8.05 -2.75
C TYR A 20 19.93 7.64 -2.93
N GLU A 21 20.71 7.84 -1.89
CA GLU A 21 22.07 7.34 -1.77
C GLU A 21 22.13 6.11 -0.89
N THR A 22 22.94 5.12 -1.27
CA THR A 22 23.01 3.83 -0.56
C THR A 22 23.33 4.02 0.91
N ASN A 23 22.40 3.60 1.78
CA ASN A 23 22.54 3.66 3.22
C ASN A 23 22.40 2.26 3.85
N LYS A 24 23.47 1.79 4.51
CA LYS A 24 23.49 0.45 5.12
C LYS A 24 22.50 0.32 6.29
N GLN A 25 22.19 1.40 7.00
CA GLN A 25 21.26 1.40 8.14
C GLN A 25 19.80 1.49 7.67
N TYR A 26 19.57 2.14 6.52
CA TYR A 26 18.25 2.38 5.92
C TYR A 26 18.22 1.89 4.47
N PRO A 27 18.32 0.57 4.24
CA PRO A 27 18.50 0.01 2.89
C PRO A 27 17.20 -0.03 2.06
N LEU A 28 16.05 0.16 2.68
CA LEU A 28 14.74 0.21 2.00
C LEU A 28 14.29 1.66 1.88
N TYR A 29 13.72 2.01 0.76
CA TYR A 29 13.26 3.38 0.53
C TYR A 29 12.07 3.43 -0.42
N VAL A 30 11.38 4.58 -0.39
CA VAL A 30 10.41 5.02 -1.37
C VAL A 30 10.93 6.30 -1.98
N GLN A 31 11.03 6.35 -3.30
CA GLN A 31 11.56 7.47 -4.06
C GLN A 31 10.47 8.15 -4.86
N ASN A 32 10.33 9.45 -4.70
CA ASN A 32 9.52 10.30 -5.56
C ASN A 32 10.39 10.88 -6.68
N LEU A 33 9.90 10.80 -7.90
CA LEU A 33 10.58 11.35 -9.08
C LEU A 33 9.58 11.82 -10.12
N ARG A 34 10.01 12.75 -10.97
CA ARG A 34 9.29 13.13 -12.19
C ARG A 34 10.15 12.81 -13.39
N CYS A 35 9.56 12.25 -14.42
CA CYS A 35 10.29 11.95 -15.66
C CYS A 35 9.34 11.69 -16.82
N PHE A 36 9.90 11.75 -18.02
CA PHE A 36 9.35 11.06 -19.18
C PHE A 36 9.93 9.66 -19.22
N PHE A 37 9.17 8.68 -19.72
CA PHE A 37 9.63 7.29 -19.80
C PHE A 37 9.05 6.58 -21.02
N LYS A 38 9.80 5.59 -21.51
CA LYS A 38 9.39 4.71 -22.59
C LYS A 38 9.87 3.29 -22.32
N LEU A 39 9.00 2.30 -22.52
CA LEU A 39 9.32 0.90 -22.38
C LEU A 39 10.42 0.48 -23.36
N LYS A 40 11.44 -0.20 -22.89
CA LYS A 40 12.49 -0.77 -23.72
C LYS A 40 11.96 -1.90 -24.61
N PRO A 41 12.51 -2.10 -25.81
CA PRO A 41 12.13 -3.22 -26.66
C PRO A 41 12.28 -4.57 -25.93
N ASN A 42 11.30 -5.47 -26.12
CA ASN A 42 11.26 -6.81 -25.52
C ASN A 42 11.22 -6.84 -23.98
N HIS A 43 10.76 -5.75 -23.33
CA HIS A 43 10.52 -5.71 -21.89
C HIS A 43 9.00 -5.67 -21.61
N LEU A 44 8.62 -6.09 -20.40
CA LEU A 44 7.23 -6.02 -19.93
C LEU A 44 7.01 -4.74 -19.15
N PRO A 45 5.87 -4.05 -19.33
CA PRO A 45 5.53 -2.85 -18.57
C PRO A 45 5.27 -3.20 -17.10
N THR A 46 5.80 -2.36 -16.20
CA THR A 46 5.72 -2.57 -14.74
C THR A 46 4.97 -1.45 -14.02
N ILE A 47 4.65 -0.35 -14.71
CA ILE A 47 4.01 0.83 -14.12
C ILE A 47 2.53 0.86 -14.44
N GLN A 48 1.71 1.06 -13.39
CA GLN A 48 0.28 1.32 -13.49
C GLN A 48 -0.07 2.48 -12.56
N LEU A 49 -0.58 3.57 -13.12
CA LEU A 49 -1.02 4.74 -12.33
C LEU A 49 -2.54 4.71 -12.16
N LYS A 50 -2.98 4.68 -10.91
CA LYS A 50 -4.40 4.77 -10.55
C LYS A 50 -4.80 6.22 -10.28
N ASN A 51 -6.06 6.53 -10.56
CA ASN A 51 -6.63 7.86 -10.32
C ASN A 51 -5.87 9.01 -10.98
N ASN A 52 -5.19 8.74 -12.09
CA ASN A 52 -4.45 9.74 -12.84
C ASN A 52 -5.31 10.29 -14.00
N PRO A 53 -5.38 11.62 -14.23
CA PRO A 53 -6.21 12.20 -15.28
C PRO A 53 -5.70 11.93 -16.70
N PHE A 54 -4.41 11.63 -16.87
CA PHE A 54 -3.75 11.44 -18.16
C PHE A 54 -3.71 10.00 -18.65
N PHE A 55 -3.80 9.01 -17.72
CA PHE A 55 -3.62 7.61 -18.02
C PHE A 55 -4.81 6.74 -17.59
N ASN A 56 -5.05 5.68 -18.35
CA ASN A 56 -6.03 4.68 -17.97
C ASN A 56 -5.49 3.83 -16.81
N SER A 57 -6.15 3.86 -15.65
CA SER A 57 -5.73 3.16 -14.44
C SER A 57 -5.79 1.62 -14.51
N THR A 58 -6.42 1.06 -15.53
CA THR A 58 -6.51 -0.41 -15.73
C THR A 58 -5.42 -0.96 -16.63
N THR A 59 -4.65 -0.10 -17.29
CA THR A 59 -3.63 -0.48 -18.26
C THR A 59 -2.23 -0.24 -17.68
N TYR A 60 -1.32 -1.16 -17.92
CA TYR A 60 0.10 -0.94 -17.69
C TYR A 60 0.66 -0.01 -18.75
N LEU A 61 1.47 0.96 -18.33
CA LEU A 61 1.96 2.04 -19.20
C LEU A 61 3.24 1.62 -19.92
N GLU A 62 3.24 1.77 -21.22
CA GLU A 62 4.44 1.60 -22.05
C GLU A 62 5.25 2.89 -22.20
N SER A 63 4.62 4.04 -21.96
CA SER A 63 5.28 5.34 -22.02
C SER A 63 4.52 6.38 -21.21
N SER A 64 5.12 7.55 -21.03
CA SER A 64 4.52 8.76 -20.44
C SER A 64 3.55 9.49 -21.38
N VAL A 65 3.16 8.90 -22.51
CA VAL A 65 2.22 9.49 -23.44
C VAL A 65 0.80 9.47 -22.88
N ASN A 66 0.18 10.63 -22.81
CA ASN A 66 -1.20 10.80 -22.39
C ASN A 66 -2.15 10.00 -23.30
N SER A 67 -2.95 9.12 -22.72
CA SER A 67 -3.85 8.23 -23.44
C SER A 67 -4.94 8.94 -24.27
N LYS A 68 -5.22 10.23 -23.98
CA LYS A 68 -6.27 11.01 -24.64
C LYS A 68 -5.73 11.95 -25.71
N THR A 69 -4.59 12.58 -25.43
CA THR A 69 -4.02 13.64 -26.28
C THR A 69 -2.87 13.16 -27.16
N GLY A 70 -2.25 12.03 -26.83
CA GLY A 70 -1.08 11.54 -27.53
C GLY A 70 0.21 12.34 -27.26
N VAL A 71 0.19 13.26 -26.29
CA VAL A 71 1.34 14.09 -25.91
C VAL A 71 2.06 13.47 -24.72
N ASP A 72 3.39 13.55 -24.68
CA ASP A 72 4.18 13.15 -23.51
C ASP A 72 3.90 14.06 -22.33
N GLU A 73 3.62 13.45 -21.16
CA GLU A 73 3.35 14.15 -19.91
C GLU A 73 4.48 13.89 -18.90
N LEU A 74 5.00 14.97 -18.33
CA LEU A 74 5.97 14.83 -17.23
C LEU A 74 5.29 14.16 -16.03
N THR A 75 5.59 12.89 -15.83
CA THR A 75 4.85 12.01 -14.93
C THR A 75 5.53 11.92 -13.58
N GLU A 76 4.79 12.19 -12.51
CA GLU A 76 5.24 11.98 -11.13
C GLU A 76 4.98 10.53 -10.71
N LEU A 77 6.03 9.88 -10.22
CA LEU A 77 6.03 8.50 -9.76
C LEU A 77 6.54 8.43 -8.32
N CYS A 78 5.87 7.59 -7.52
CA CYS A 78 6.28 7.23 -6.16
C CYS A 78 6.57 5.72 -6.15
N LEU A 79 7.83 5.34 -6.12
CA LEU A 79 8.28 3.97 -6.32
C LEU A 79 9.02 3.45 -5.10
N THR A 80 8.71 2.21 -4.69
CA THR A 80 9.55 1.51 -3.71
C THR A 80 10.93 1.20 -4.31
N SER A 81 11.91 0.88 -3.48
CA SER A 81 13.25 0.48 -3.94
C SER A 81 13.23 -0.65 -4.96
N VAL A 82 12.30 -1.61 -4.81
CA VAL A 82 12.14 -2.74 -5.73
C VAL A 82 11.50 -2.30 -7.04
N ASP A 83 10.44 -1.49 -6.96
CA ASP A 83 9.74 -0.98 -8.14
C ASP A 83 10.63 -0.04 -8.96
N LEU A 84 11.45 0.78 -8.28
CA LEU A 84 12.40 1.66 -8.95
C LEU A 84 13.48 0.87 -9.69
N GLU A 85 14.02 -0.18 -9.08
CA GLU A 85 14.98 -1.07 -9.75
C GLU A 85 14.38 -1.70 -11.01
N LEU A 86 13.15 -2.22 -10.92
CA LEU A 86 12.43 -2.77 -12.07
C LEU A 86 12.14 -1.70 -13.12
N PHE A 87 11.73 -0.52 -12.71
CA PHE A 87 11.46 0.60 -13.61
C PHE A 87 12.71 0.99 -14.41
N LEU A 88 13.83 1.20 -13.75
CA LEU A 88 15.10 1.55 -14.40
C LEU A 88 15.62 0.43 -15.33
N LYS A 89 15.32 -0.81 -15.01
CA LYS A 89 15.67 -1.96 -15.86
C LYS A 89 14.82 -2.03 -17.12
N HIS A 90 13.51 -1.77 -17.01
CA HIS A 90 12.54 -2.01 -18.07
C HIS A 90 12.29 -0.78 -18.95
N TYR A 91 12.54 0.44 -18.47
CA TYR A 91 12.26 1.68 -19.20
C TYR A 91 13.52 2.50 -19.45
N ASP A 92 13.51 3.23 -20.56
CA ASP A 92 14.37 4.39 -20.76
C ASP A 92 13.67 5.60 -20.16
N ILE A 93 14.40 6.39 -19.38
CA ILE A 93 13.88 7.56 -18.66
C ILE A 93 14.59 8.84 -19.12
N PHE A 94 13.82 9.92 -19.21
CA PHE A 94 14.31 11.20 -19.73
C PHE A 94 13.88 12.34 -18.80
N ASN A 95 14.68 13.39 -18.73
CA ASN A 95 14.41 14.61 -17.94
C ASN A 95 14.01 14.29 -16.49
N VAL A 96 14.85 13.48 -15.83
CA VAL A 96 14.55 12.99 -14.48
C VAL A 96 14.80 14.06 -13.44
N GLU A 97 13.78 14.36 -12.65
CA GLU A 97 13.83 15.17 -11.45
C GLU A 97 13.63 14.25 -10.22
N TRP A 98 14.66 14.16 -9.37
CA TRP A 98 14.61 13.37 -8.14
C TRP A 98 14.09 14.24 -7.00
N LEU A 99 12.88 13.95 -6.49
CA LEU A 99 12.18 14.78 -5.53
C LEU A 99 12.49 14.40 -4.06
N GLY A 100 13.16 13.26 -3.86
CA GLY A 100 13.39 12.73 -2.51
C GLY A 100 12.40 11.65 -2.12
N GLY A 101 12.27 11.40 -0.82
CA GLY A 101 11.38 10.37 -0.33
C GLY A 101 11.66 9.97 1.11
N TYR A 102 11.37 8.71 1.45
CA TYR A 102 11.54 8.15 2.78
C TYR A 102 12.37 6.89 2.74
N MET A 103 13.29 6.75 3.69
CA MET A 103 14.11 5.55 3.86
C MET A 103 13.81 4.85 5.19
N PHE A 104 13.96 3.53 5.20
CA PHE A 104 13.53 2.67 6.30
C PHE A 104 14.64 1.70 6.70
N LYS A 105 14.69 1.40 8.00
CA LYS A 105 15.41 0.21 8.49
C LYS A 105 14.74 -1.05 7.95
N SER A 106 15.49 -2.13 7.82
CA SER A 106 14.97 -3.41 7.33
C SER A 106 15.17 -4.54 8.35
N SER A 107 14.20 -5.46 8.38
CA SER A 107 14.31 -6.70 9.13
C SER A 107 13.71 -7.86 8.33
N THR A 108 14.37 -9.02 8.40
CA THR A 108 13.89 -10.27 7.83
C THR A 108 13.22 -11.18 8.86
N THR A 109 13.18 -10.75 10.13
CA THR A 109 12.73 -11.60 11.24
C THR A 109 11.40 -11.15 11.86
N LEU A 110 10.84 -10.01 11.45
CA LEU A 110 9.63 -9.44 12.06
C LEU A 110 8.48 -10.43 12.21
N PHE A 111 8.22 -11.22 11.18
CA PHE A 111 7.08 -12.15 11.15
C PHE A 111 7.49 -13.62 11.03
N CYS A 112 8.79 -13.92 10.98
CA CYS A 112 9.32 -15.26 10.74
C CYS A 112 8.73 -16.29 11.71
N ASN A 113 8.83 -16.04 13.01
CA ASN A 113 8.34 -16.97 14.04
C ASN A 113 6.83 -17.13 14.00
N TRP A 114 6.09 -16.05 13.76
CA TRP A 114 4.64 -16.10 13.67
C TRP A 114 4.18 -16.91 12.44
N VAL A 115 4.77 -16.65 11.27
CA VAL A 115 4.46 -17.37 10.04
C VAL A 115 4.82 -18.86 10.18
N LYS A 116 5.99 -19.18 10.75
CA LYS A 116 6.43 -20.56 11.00
C LYS A 116 5.42 -21.30 11.89
N LYS A 117 5.07 -20.72 13.04
CA LYS A 117 4.10 -21.29 13.99
C LYS A 117 2.75 -21.64 13.34
N TRP A 118 2.19 -20.72 12.56
CA TRP A 118 0.88 -20.93 11.92
C TRP A 118 0.95 -21.86 10.71
N ASN A 119 2.08 -21.88 10.01
CA ASN A 119 2.32 -22.84 8.93
C ASN A 119 2.43 -24.28 9.48
N GLU A 120 3.13 -24.48 10.59
CA GLU A 120 3.22 -25.78 11.28
C GLU A 120 1.83 -26.27 11.74
N LYS A 121 1.02 -25.38 12.34
CA LYS A 121 -0.36 -25.70 12.72
C LYS A 121 -1.22 -26.09 11.50
N LYS A 122 -1.06 -25.39 10.37
CA LYS A 122 -1.76 -25.72 9.14
C LYS A 122 -1.39 -27.11 8.62
N ILE A 123 -0.09 -27.42 8.59
CA ILE A 123 0.43 -28.72 8.13
C ILE A 123 -0.03 -29.86 9.09
N ALA A 124 0.03 -29.64 10.40
CA ALA A 124 -0.41 -30.62 11.39
C ALA A 124 -1.91 -30.91 11.25
N ALA A 125 -2.73 -29.89 11.07
CA ALA A 125 -4.17 -30.05 10.85
C ALA A 125 -4.49 -30.80 9.53
N ASP A 126 -3.70 -30.55 8.49
CA ASP A 126 -3.83 -31.25 7.20
C ASP A 126 -3.53 -32.75 7.35
N LYS A 127 -2.43 -33.08 8.01
CA LYS A 127 -2.05 -34.49 8.33
C LYS A 127 -3.10 -35.22 9.17
N GLN A 128 -3.81 -34.51 10.06
CA GLN A 128 -4.90 -35.05 10.90
C GLN A 128 -6.26 -35.11 10.19
N GLY A 129 -6.36 -34.66 8.92
CA GLY A 129 -7.61 -34.56 8.20
C GLY A 129 -8.57 -33.50 8.75
N ASN A 130 -8.12 -32.62 9.68
CA ASN A 130 -8.96 -31.61 10.32
C ASN A 130 -9.07 -30.35 9.44
N LYS A 131 -10.05 -30.38 8.54
CA LYS A 131 -10.32 -29.28 7.58
C LYS A 131 -10.62 -27.95 8.28
N GLY A 132 -11.33 -27.94 9.42
CA GLY A 132 -11.67 -26.73 10.17
C GLY A 132 -10.42 -26.03 10.72
N LYS A 133 -9.57 -26.73 11.42
CA LYS A 133 -8.29 -26.17 11.95
C LYS A 133 -7.36 -25.71 10.83
N ARG A 134 -7.29 -26.47 9.73
CA ARG A 134 -6.51 -26.07 8.54
C ARG A 134 -7.00 -24.75 7.95
N THR A 135 -8.32 -24.60 7.81
CA THR A 135 -8.93 -23.36 7.27
C THR A 135 -8.65 -22.17 8.17
N ILE A 136 -8.82 -22.30 9.49
CA ILE A 136 -8.49 -21.25 10.45
C ILE A 136 -7.02 -20.83 10.34
N ALA A 137 -6.10 -21.78 10.32
CA ALA A 137 -4.67 -21.47 10.20
C ALA A 137 -4.33 -20.78 8.88
N LYS A 138 -4.99 -21.16 7.77
CA LYS A 138 -4.86 -20.48 6.47
C LYS A 138 -5.37 -19.05 6.52
N LEU A 139 -6.53 -18.80 7.12
CA LEU A 139 -7.11 -17.46 7.28
C LEU A 139 -6.20 -16.55 8.12
N VAL A 140 -5.67 -17.07 9.23
CA VAL A 140 -4.73 -16.31 10.07
C VAL A 140 -3.49 -15.92 9.27
N LEU A 141 -2.90 -16.84 8.51
CA LEU A 141 -1.73 -16.56 7.65
C LEU A 141 -2.02 -15.49 6.58
N ASN A 142 -3.20 -15.52 5.97
CA ASN A 142 -3.59 -14.54 4.95
C ASN A 142 -3.91 -13.18 5.57
N ASN A 143 -4.54 -13.16 6.75
CA ASN A 143 -4.90 -11.93 7.46
C ASN A 143 -3.68 -11.11 7.90
N LEU A 144 -2.52 -11.71 8.07
CA LEU A 144 -1.30 -10.95 8.36
C LEU A 144 -1.05 -9.87 7.30
N TYR A 145 -1.04 -10.26 6.03
CA TYR A 145 -0.86 -9.31 4.93
C TYR A 145 -2.01 -8.29 4.85
N GLY A 146 -3.25 -8.77 4.94
CA GLY A 146 -4.44 -7.92 4.86
C GLY A 146 -4.49 -6.82 5.92
N LYS A 147 -4.00 -7.10 7.14
CA LYS A 147 -3.96 -6.11 8.23
C LYS A 147 -3.04 -4.92 7.95
N PHE A 148 -1.96 -5.10 7.20
CA PHE A 148 -1.07 -4.00 6.81
C PHE A 148 -1.62 -3.13 5.67
N ALA A 149 -2.60 -3.64 4.91
CA ALA A 149 -3.26 -2.92 3.82
C ALA A 149 -4.63 -2.33 4.21
N LEU A 150 -5.05 -2.50 5.48
CA LEU A 150 -6.30 -1.91 5.95
C LEU A 150 -6.16 -0.39 6.04
N ASN A 151 -7.14 0.29 5.47
CA ASN A 151 -7.32 1.72 5.73
C ASN A 151 -7.76 1.90 7.21
N PRO A 152 -6.98 2.59 8.05
CA PRO A 152 -7.36 2.84 9.44
C PRO A 152 -8.64 3.68 9.57
N PHE A 153 -8.99 4.42 8.51
CA PHE A 153 -10.18 5.27 8.43
C PHE A 153 -11.34 4.61 7.69
N MET A 154 -11.46 3.29 7.74
CA MET A 154 -12.65 2.62 7.20
C MET A 154 -13.86 2.94 8.08
N GLY A 155 -14.72 3.80 7.59
CA GLY A 155 -16.02 4.06 8.17
C GLY A 155 -16.87 2.77 8.19
N SER A 156 -17.52 2.51 9.30
CA SER A 156 -18.55 1.48 9.35
C SER A 156 -19.86 2.07 8.87
N LYS A 157 -20.66 1.26 8.20
CA LYS A 157 -22.00 1.70 7.74
C LYS A 157 -23.07 1.10 8.63
N TYR A 158 -24.00 1.93 9.07
CA TYR A 158 -25.18 1.45 9.77
C TYR A 158 -26.30 1.15 8.78
N PRO A 159 -26.95 -0.01 8.89
CA PRO A 159 -28.22 -0.21 8.24
C PRO A 159 -29.32 0.53 9.01
N TYR A 160 -30.18 1.25 8.28
CA TYR A 160 -31.45 1.75 8.81
C TYR A 160 -32.55 0.81 8.36
N PHE A 161 -33.39 0.42 9.29
CA PHE A 161 -34.50 -0.49 9.05
C PHE A 161 -35.82 0.30 8.99
N ASP A 162 -36.77 -0.18 8.20
CA ASP A 162 -38.18 0.27 8.22
C ASP A 162 -38.96 -0.47 9.33
N GLU A 163 -40.24 -0.17 9.41
CA GLU A 163 -41.18 -0.80 10.39
C GLU A 163 -41.36 -2.31 10.17
N ASN A 164 -40.93 -2.83 9.01
CA ASN A 164 -41.00 -4.24 8.63
C ASN A 164 -39.64 -4.93 8.72
N GLU A 165 -38.65 -4.31 9.38
CA GLU A 165 -37.25 -4.80 9.52
C GLU A 165 -36.48 -4.93 8.20
N ASN A 166 -36.88 -4.26 7.13
CA ASN A 166 -36.13 -4.21 5.88
C ASN A 166 -35.11 -3.08 5.91
N ILE A 167 -33.90 -3.34 5.35
CA ILE A 167 -32.87 -2.31 5.24
C ILE A 167 -33.26 -1.31 4.14
N VAL A 168 -33.55 -0.07 4.52
CA VAL A 168 -33.94 1.02 3.60
C VAL A 168 -32.74 1.84 3.11
N LYS A 169 -31.70 2.00 3.93
CA LYS A 169 -30.49 2.72 3.58
C LYS A 169 -29.32 2.33 4.48
N TYR A 170 -28.13 2.69 4.03
CA TYR A 170 -26.93 2.69 4.87
C TYR A 170 -26.46 4.12 5.06
N SER A 171 -25.99 4.49 6.27
CA SER A 171 -25.25 5.72 6.50
C SER A 171 -23.85 5.41 6.99
N ASP A 172 -22.92 6.29 6.67
CA ASP A 172 -21.59 6.21 7.21
C ASP A 172 -21.62 6.58 8.70
N ILE A 173 -20.80 5.88 9.49
CA ILE A 173 -20.54 6.27 10.87
C ILE A 173 -19.52 7.39 10.81
N GLU A 174 -19.92 8.58 11.22
CA GLU A 174 -19.00 9.68 11.47
C GLU A 174 -18.35 9.44 12.84
N TYR A 175 -17.03 9.34 12.87
CA TYR A 175 -16.29 9.26 14.12
C TYR A 175 -15.92 10.67 14.59
N GLU A 176 -16.16 10.95 15.87
CA GLU A 176 -15.70 12.18 16.49
C GLU A 176 -14.17 12.20 16.51
N LEU A 177 -13.58 13.29 16.02
CA LEU A 177 -12.14 13.52 16.16
C LEU A 177 -11.84 13.92 17.59
N CYS A 178 -10.97 13.17 18.25
CA CYS A 178 -10.52 13.45 19.61
C CYS A 178 -9.05 13.87 19.65
N ASP A 179 -8.70 14.68 20.64
CA ASP A 179 -7.31 15.05 20.96
C ASP A 179 -6.57 13.85 21.60
N GLU A 180 -5.29 14.05 21.94
CA GLU A 180 -4.44 13.05 22.58
C GLU A 180 -4.94 12.59 23.97
N ASN A 181 -5.85 13.34 24.57
CA ASN A 181 -6.47 13.05 25.87
C ASN A 181 -7.88 12.42 25.73
N GLY A 182 -8.34 12.19 24.49
CA GLY A 182 -9.66 11.62 24.22
C GLY A 182 -10.82 12.62 24.25
N ASN A 183 -10.55 13.95 24.28
CA ASN A 183 -11.60 14.95 24.23
C ASN A 183 -11.99 15.28 22.79
N PRO A 184 -13.29 15.46 22.47
CA PRO A 184 -13.72 15.75 21.10
C PRO A 184 -13.23 17.13 20.65
N ILE A 185 -12.60 17.17 19.49
CA ILE A 185 -12.11 18.40 18.85
C ILE A 185 -13.32 19.15 18.27
N ARG A 186 -13.43 20.45 18.59
CA ARG A 186 -14.51 21.32 18.09
C ARG A 186 -13.98 22.29 17.04
N ASP A 187 -14.85 22.66 16.11
CA ASP A 187 -14.60 23.73 15.14
C ASP A 187 -14.80 25.13 15.78
N GLU A 188 -14.59 26.17 14.98
CA GLU A 188 -14.74 27.58 15.41
C GLU A 188 -16.16 27.92 15.87
N ASN A 189 -17.16 27.12 15.50
CA ASN A 189 -18.57 27.27 15.86
C ASN A 189 -18.98 26.37 17.04
N GLY A 190 -18.02 25.66 17.66
CA GLY A 190 -18.26 24.76 18.78
C GLY A 190 -18.82 23.39 18.40
N LYS A 191 -18.96 23.08 17.08
CA LYS A 191 -19.42 21.78 16.59
C LYS A 191 -18.27 20.76 16.63
N ILE A 192 -18.56 19.53 17.06
CA ILE A 192 -17.58 18.44 17.07
C ILE A 192 -17.16 18.13 15.63
N LYS A 193 -15.86 18.10 15.37
CA LYS A 193 -15.31 17.68 14.09
C LYS A 193 -15.45 16.16 13.94
N THR A 194 -15.95 15.72 12.79
CA THR A 194 -16.09 14.31 12.43
C THR A 194 -15.27 13.99 11.17
N THR A 195 -14.90 12.72 10.99
CA THR A 195 -14.22 12.23 9.79
C THR A 195 -15.20 11.63 8.82
#